data_a43524d09e7aa4439d409d8ac8acbfd8
#
_entry.id   a43524d09e7aa4439d409d8ac8acbfd8
#
_cell.length_a   1.000
_cell.length_b   1.000
_cell.length_c   1.000
_cell.angle_alpha   90.00
_cell.angle_beta   90.00
_cell.angle_gamma   90.00
#
_symmetry.space_group_name_H-M   'P 1'
#
loop_
_entity.id
_entity.type
_entity.pdbx_description
1 polymer ?
#
loop_
_entity_poly.entity_id
_entity_poly.type
_entity_poly.pdbx_seq_one_letter_code
_entity_poly.pdbx_strand_id
1 'polypeptide(L)'
;MSQQKEKIATVNPQNISTKSDNKRAQNKSNECTDKTPFKSKYKEGYITPSNYLAELIFEKRNEAFNSGKCPERFWTKDSKLHGAYKGQVIAAAKLLKNYHADSIIKALKSPEAKYILKIQDKKLVPIVEKFEKNRVDKQLDESYNTTEEIAKPFRSKGKNVFKDL
;
A
#
# COMPACT_ATOMS: atom_id res chain seq x y z
N MET A 1 -53.34 39.34 -37.42
CA MET A 1 -52.15 38.80 -38.12
C MET A 1 -51.02 38.67 -37.10
N SER A 2 -50.89 37.50 -36.52
CA SER A 2 -49.84 37.23 -35.49
C SER A 2 -48.85 36.22 -36.07
N GLN A 3 -47.60 36.64 -36.24
CA GLN A 3 -46.54 35.79 -36.73
C GLN A 3 -45.89 35.09 -35.53
N GLN A 4 -45.99 33.76 -35.48
CA GLN A 4 -45.22 32.92 -34.57
C GLN A 4 -43.82 32.69 -35.16
N LYS A 5 -42.78 33.09 -34.40
CA LYS A 5 -41.39 32.77 -34.70
C LYS A 5 -41.02 31.43 -34.06
N GLU A 6 -40.83 30.40 -34.86
CA GLU A 6 -40.24 29.14 -34.47
C GLU A 6 -38.78 29.33 -34.05
N LYS A 7 -38.45 28.91 -32.82
CA LYS A 7 -37.06 28.79 -32.36
C LYS A 7 -36.54 27.40 -32.71
N ILE A 8 -35.65 27.32 -33.69
CA ILE A 8 -34.90 26.13 -34.02
C ILE A 8 -33.88 25.89 -32.90
N ALA A 9 -34.05 24.79 -32.15
CA ALA A 9 -33.07 24.32 -31.16
C ALA A 9 -31.90 23.67 -31.87
N THR A 10 -30.73 24.29 -31.81
CA THR A 10 -29.48 23.75 -32.30
C THR A 10 -29.04 22.63 -31.35
N VAL A 11 -29.13 21.38 -31.77
CA VAL A 11 -28.60 20.21 -31.06
C VAL A 11 -27.09 20.17 -31.26
N ASN A 12 -26.35 20.29 -30.17
CA ASN A 12 -24.89 20.23 -30.16
C ASN A 12 -24.47 18.76 -30.08
N PRO A 13 -23.80 18.16 -31.08
CA PRO A 13 -23.35 16.78 -31.06
C PRO A 13 -21.92 16.67 -30.50
N GLN A 14 -21.74 16.80 -29.19
CA GLN A 14 -20.47 16.41 -28.56
C GLN A 14 -20.72 15.87 -27.15
N ASN A 15 -20.97 14.58 -27.02
CA ASN A 15 -20.56 13.76 -25.91
C ASN A 15 -20.74 12.27 -26.21
N ILE A 16 -19.93 11.77 -27.15
CA ILE A 16 -19.68 10.33 -27.26
C ILE A 16 -18.43 10.06 -26.42
N SER A 17 -18.58 10.07 -25.11
CA SER A 17 -17.55 9.54 -24.21
C SER A 17 -17.57 8.01 -24.31
N THR A 18 -16.60 7.49 -24.99
CA THR A 18 -16.43 6.08 -25.32
C THR A 18 -16.25 5.23 -24.06
N LYS A 19 -17.12 4.23 -23.90
CA LYS A 19 -17.08 3.18 -22.84
C LYS A 19 -15.80 2.33 -22.86
N SER A 20 -14.84 2.59 -23.76
CA SER A 20 -13.58 1.85 -23.88
C SER A 20 -12.53 2.25 -22.83
N ASP A 21 -12.55 3.48 -22.30
CA ASP A 21 -11.52 3.95 -21.38
C ASP A 21 -11.68 3.40 -19.96
N ASN A 22 -12.93 3.08 -19.56
CA ASN A 22 -13.21 2.48 -18.26
C ASN A 22 -12.74 1.01 -18.12
N LYS A 23 -12.72 0.23 -19.21
CA LYS A 23 -12.23 -1.15 -19.18
C LYS A 23 -10.71 -1.23 -19.02
N ARG A 24 -9.99 -0.26 -19.59
CA ARG A 24 -8.51 -0.22 -19.50
C ARG A 24 -8.02 0.21 -18.12
N ALA A 25 -8.77 1.04 -17.42
CA ALA A 25 -8.49 1.43 -16.04
C ALA A 25 -8.79 0.31 -15.03
N GLN A 26 -9.84 -0.49 -15.27
CA GLN A 26 -10.22 -1.63 -14.42
C GLN A 26 -9.23 -2.80 -14.53
N ASN A 27 -8.68 -3.09 -15.71
CA ASN A 27 -7.71 -4.18 -15.88
C ASN A 27 -6.35 -3.90 -15.22
N LYS A 28 -5.95 -2.63 -15.04
CA LYS A 28 -4.70 -2.26 -14.36
C LYS A 28 -4.73 -2.49 -12.85
N SER A 29 -5.90 -2.60 -12.23
CA SER A 29 -6.02 -2.81 -10.78
C SER A 29 -5.89 -4.29 -10.36
N ASN A 30 -5.97 -5.23 -11.31
CA ASN A 30 -5.95 -6.66 -11.01
C ASN A 30 -4.54 -7.28 -11.02
N GLU A 31 -3.51 -6.52 -11.39
CA GLU A 31 -2.13 -6.99 -11.42
C GLU A 31 -1.34 -6.42 -10.25
N CYS A 32 -0.52 -7.28 -9.63
CA CYS A 32 0.46 -6.87 -8.64
C CYS A 32 1.59 -6.11 -9.36
N THR A 33 1.82 -4.87 -8.96
CA THR A 33 2.91 -4.03 -9.47
C THR A 33 3.68 -3.42 -8.32
N ASP A 34 4.91 -2.94 -8.56
CA ASP A 34 5.70 -2.25 -7.54
C ASP A 34 4.96 -1.06 -6.90
N LYS A 35 4.05 -0.43 -7.65
CA LYS A 35 3.22 0.68 -7.16
C LYS A 35 2.01 0.20 -6.36
N THR A 36 1.52 -1.01 -6.62
CA THR A 36 0.33 -1.61 -6.01
C THR A 36 0.61 -3.03 -5.55
N PRO A 37 1.48 -3.21 -4.53
CA PRO A 37 1.91 -4.54 -4.09
C PRO A 37 0.91 -5.25 -3.16
N PHE A 38 -0.07 -4.53 -2.60
CA PHE A 38 -0.96 -5.08 -1.58
C PHE A 38 -2.34 -5.40 -2.15
N LYS A 39 -2.85 -6.61 -1.86
CA LYS A 39 -4.22 -7.00 -2.20
C LYS A 39 -5.19 -6.33 -1.22
N SER A 40 -6.20 -5.63 -1.72
CA SER A 40 -7.26 -5.07 -0.90
C SER A 40 -8.19 -6.17 -0.38
N LYS A 41 -8.71 -5.99 0.86
CA LYS A 41 -9.80 -6.83 1.40
C LYS A 41 -11.18 -6.34 0.97
N TYR A 42 -11.32 -5.08 0.58
CA TYR A 42 -12.58 -4.40 0.35
C TYR A 42 -12.84 -4.06 -1.11
N LYS A 43 -11.79 -4.01 -1.93
CA LYS A 43 -11.86 -3.73 -3.36
C LYS A 43 -11.26 -4.91 -4.12
N GLU A 44 -11.78 -5.16 -5.30
CA GLU A 44 -11.13 -6.09 -6.22
C GLU A 44 -9.78 -5.51 -6.68
N GLY A 45 -8.75 -6.36 -6.66
CA GLY A 45 -7.42 -6.02 -7.16
C GLY A 45 -6.42 -5.55 -6.10
N TYR A 46 -5.33 -4.98 -6.63
CA TYR A 46 -4.18 -4.54 -5.85
C TYR A 46 -4.21 -3.02 -5.63
N ILE A 47 -3.72 -2.59 -4.48
CA ILE A 47 -3.76 -1.19 -4.03
C ILE A 47 -2.38 -0.69 -3.60
N THR A 48 -2.25 0.63 -3.56
CA THR A 48 -1.03 1.29 -3.09
C THR A 48 -0.81 1.07 -1.59
N PRO A 49 0.45 1.12 -1.11
CA PRO A 49 0.77 1.00 0.30
C PRO A 49 -0.03 1.97 1.19
N SER A 50 -0.23 3.22 0.73
CA SER A 50 -1.00 4.22 1.49
C SER A 50 -2.48 3.86 1.64
N ASN A 51 -3.10 3.28 0.60
CA ASN A 51 -4.47 2.78 0.67
C ASN A 51 -4.57 1.58 1.61
N TYR A 52 -3.61 0.64 1.54
CA TYR A 52 -3.58 -0.53 2.40
C TYR A 52 -3.47 -0.16 3.89
N LEU A 53 -2.57 0.78 4.23
CA LEU A 53 -2.44 1.29 5.59
C LEU A 53 -3.73 1.97 6.09
N ALA A 54 -4.41 2.71 5.21
CA ALA A 54 -5.70 3.31 5.54
C ALA A 54 -6.79 2.24 5.79
N GLU A 55 -6.83 1.15 5.00
CA GLU A 55 -7.72 0.01 5.23
C GLU A 55 -7.47 -0.63 6.60
N LEU A 56 -6.20 -0.89 6.97
CA LEU A 56 -5.84 -1.44 8.28
C LEU A 56 -6.33 -0.57 9.46
N ILE A 57 -6.21 0.74 9.36
CA ILE A 57 -6.70 1.66 10.41
C ILE A 57 -8.22 1.65 10.47
N PHE A 58 -8.91 1.56 9.32
CA PHE A 58 -10.37 1.46 9.30
C PHE A 58 -10.84 0.14 9.92
N GLU A 59 -10.16 -0.97 9.66
CA GLU A 59 -10.43 -2.26 10.34
C GLU A 59 -10.34 -2.10 11.86
N LYS A 60 -9.22 -1.58 12.37
CA LYS A 60 -9.02 -1.35 13.81
C LYS A 60 -10.11 -0.47 14.44
N ARG A 61 -10.50 0.60 13.76
CA ARG A 61 -11.60 1.46 14.23
C ARG A 61 -12.92 0.70 14.33
N ASN A 62 -13.21 -0.14 13.35
CA ASN A 62 -14.45 -0.90 13.34
C ASN A 62 -14.44 -2.03 14.37
N GLU A 63 -13.30 -2.66 14.62
CA GLU A 63 -13.13 -3.60 15.73
C GLU A 63 -13.39 -2.91 17.08
N ALA A 64 -12.88 -1.67 17.25
CA ALA A 64 -13.02 -0.94 18.50
C ALA A 64 -14.44 -0.37 18.74
N PHE A 65 -15.14 0.07 17.68
CA PHE A 65 -16.39 0.82 17.82
C PHE A 65 -17.64 0.13 17.28
N ASN A 66 -17.51 -0.76 16.30
CA ASN A 66 -18.63 -1.34 15.55
C ASN A 66 -18.64 -2.87 15.61
N SER A 67 -18.11 -3.49 16.65
CA SER A 67 -18.07 -4.95 16.80
C SER A 67 -17.47 -5.67 15.57
N GLY A 68 -16.47 -5.06 14.94
CA GLY A 68 -15.76 -5.61 13.79
C GLY A 68 -16.44 -5.43 12.42
N LYS A 69 -17.66 -4.89 12.37
CA LYS A 69 -18.34 -4.68 11.08
C LYS A 69 -17.82 -3.43 10.39
N CYS A 70 -17.07 -3.61 9.32
CA CYS A 70 -16.61 -2.50 8.49
C CYS A 70 -17.76 -2.03 7.60
N PRO A 71 -18.07 -0.73 7.54
CA PRO A 71 -19.09 -0.21 6.65
C PRO A 71 -18.75 -0.53 5.19
N GLU A 72 -19.74 -0.97 4.43
CA GLU A 72 -19.57 -1.23 3.02
C GLU A 72 -19.17 0.05 2.28
N ARG A 73 -18.25 -0.09 1.30
CA ARG A 73 -17.85 0.96 0.38
C ARG A 73 -17.41 2.29 1.02
N PHE A 74 -16.79 2.24 2.21
CA PHE A 74 -16.29 3.45 2.90
C PHE A 74 -15.29 4.29 2.06
N TRP A 75 -14.69 3.70 1.04
CA TRP A 75 -13.75 4.35 0.11
C TRP A 75 -14.42 5.08 -1.05
N THR A 76 -15.73 4.89 -1.30
CA THR A 76 -16.44 5.54 -2.41
C THR A 76 -16.76 6.99 -2.07
N LYS A 77 -16.84 7.84 -3.09
CA LYS A 77 -17.10 9.28 -2.92
C LYS A 77 -18.43 9.56 -2.24
N ASP A 78 -19.42 8.69 -2.44
CA ASP A 78 -20.78 8.84 -1.90
C ASP A 78 -20.87 8.43 -0.42
N SER A 79 -19.83 7.81 0.12
CA SER A 79 -19.80 7.41 1.52
C SER A 79 -19.53 8.60 2.45
N LYS A 80 -20.31 8.71 3.54
CA LYS A 80 -20.03 9.66 4.63
C LYS A 80 -18.64 9.51 5.24
N LEU A 81 -18.04 8.32 5.12
CA LEU A 81 -16.70 8.01 5.64
C LEU A 81 -15.57 8.31 4.66
N HIS A 82 -15.89 8.65 3.39
CA HIS A 82 -14.88 8.91 2.36
C HIS A 82 -13.85 9.97 2.76
N GLY A 83 -14.31 11.08 3.35
CA GLY A 83 -13.42 12.16 3.80
C GLY A 83 -12.43 11.67 4.88
N ALA A 84 -12.92 10.90 5.85
CA ALA A 84 -12.10 10.30 6.89
C ALA A 84 -11.08 9.30 6.30
N TYR A 85 -11.52 8.44 5.37
CA TYR A 85 -10.65 7.49 4.66
C TYR A 85 -9.55 8.22 3.89
N LYS A 86 -9.92 9.22 3.08
CA LYS A 86 -8.96 10.04 2.31
C LYS A 86 -7.93 10.72 3.22
N GLY A 87 -8.36 11.21 4.39
CA GLY A 87 -7.47 11.77 5.39
C GLY A 87 -6.42 10.77 5.90
N GLN A 88 -6.82 9.50 6.12
CA GLN A 88 -5.87 8.44 6.50
C GLN A 88 -4.92 8.08 5.35
N VAL A 89 -5.38 8.03 4.10
CA VAL A 89 -4.53 7.79 2.92
C VAL A 89 -3.44 8.87 2.80
N ILE A 90 -3.81 10.15 2.96
CA ILE A 90 -2.85 11.27 2.92
C ILE A 90 -1.83 11.16 4.07
N ALA A 91 -2.27 10.82 5.26
CA ALA A 91 -1.38 10.63 6.41
C ALA A 91 -0.43 9.44 6.21
N ALA A 92 -0.93 8.33 5.69
CA ALA A 92 -0.12 7.17 5.32
C ALA A 92 0.94 7.52 4.27
N ALA A 93 0.57 8.28 3.24
CA ALA A 93 1.51 8.73 2.21
C ALA A 93 2.62 9.63 2.79
N LYS A 94 2.33 10.42 3.83
CA LYS A 94 3.35 11.22 4.53
C LYS A 94 4.32 10.35 5.32
N LEU A 95 3.83 9.32 6.04
CA LEU A 95 4.68 8.37 6.76
C LEU A 95 5.57 7.55 5.81
N LEU A 96 5.03 7.12 4.68
CA LEU A 96 5.77 6.36 3.66
C LEU A 96 6.93 7.13 3.00
N LYS A 97 7.01 8.43 3.20
CA LYS A 97 8.19 9.22 2.77
C LYS A 97 9.42 8.96 3.66
N ASN A 98 9.20 8.62 4.92
CA ASN A 98 10.26 8.50 5.92
C ASN A 98 10.50 7.07 6.39
N TYR A 99 9.51 6.17 6.24
CA TYR A 99 9.55 4.81 6.78
C TYR A 99 9.09 3.80 5.74
N HIS A 100 9.64 2.60 5.80
CA HIS A 100 9.26 1.52 4.91
C HIS A 100 7.84 0.99 5.23
N ALA A 101 7.10 0.57 4.19
CA ALA A 101 5.71 0.09 4.34
C ALA A 101 5.59 -1.06 5.34
N ASP A 102 6.52 -2.04 5.30
CA ASP A 102 6.49 -3.21 6.18
C ASP A 102 6.67 -2.84 7.65
N SER A 103 7.52 -1.85 7.95
CA SER A 103 7.72 -1.36 9.32
C SER A 103 6.47 -0.70 9.87
N ILE A 104 5.78 0.10 9.05
CA ILE A 104 4.51 0.72 9.43
C ILE A 104 3.42 -0.35 9.63
N ILE A 105 3.34 -1.36 8.75
CA ILE A 105 2.37 -2.47 8.86
C ILE A 105 2.61 -3.26 10.15
N LYS A 106 3.87 -3.62 10.45
CA LYS A 106 4.25 -4.33 11.68
C LYS A 106 3.92 -3.50 12.91
N ALA A 107 4.22 -2.20 12.89
CA ALA A 107 3.88 -1.28 13.97
C ALA A 107 2.36 -1.23 14.21
N LEU A 108 1.55 -1.07 13.15
CA LEU A 108 0.09 -1.04 13.27
C LEU A 108 -0.51 -2.36 13.78
N LYS A 109 0.09 -3.50 13.44
CA LYS A 109 -0.33 -4.82 13.91
C LYS A 109 0.19 -5.18 15.30
N SER A 110 1.13 -4.41 15.85
CA SER A 110 1.69 -4.68 17.17
C SER A 110 0.69 -4.43 18.30
N PRO A 111 0.83 -5.12 19.44
CA PRO A 111 0.01 -4.88 20.63
C PRO A 111 0.18 -3.45 21.18
N GLU A 112 1.36 -2.84 21.00
CA GLU A 112 1.68 -1.46 21.42
C GLU A 112 0.76 -0.45 20.71
N ALA A 113 0.37 -0.73 19.46
CA ALA A 113 -0.52 0.13 18.68
C ALA A 113 -2.02 -0.20 18.84
N LYS A 114 -2.41 -1.05 19.79
CA LYS A 114 -3.82 -1.51 19.95
C LYS A 114 -4.83 -0.36 19.99
N TYR A 115 -4.51 0.73 20.67
CA TYR A 115 -5.40 1.88 20.85
C TYR A 115 -5.17 3.01 19.83
N ILE A 116 -4.28 2.81 18.88
CA ILE A 116 -4.02 3.77 17.80
C ILE A 116 -5.04 3.55 16.68
N LEU A 117 -5.97 4.50 16.56
CA LEU A 117 -7.10 4.45 15.62
C LEU A 117 -6.98 5.50 14.49
N LYS A 118 -5.87 6.21 14.43
CA LYS A 118 -5.56 7.22 13.39
C LYS A 118 -4.08 7.16 13.06
N ILE A 119 -3.74 7.24 11.77
CA ILE A 119 -2.33 7.28 11.32
C ILE A 119 -1.62 8.55 11.79
N GLN A 120 -2.38 9.66 11.98
CA GLN A 120 -1.82 10.93 12.49
C GLN A 120 -1.51 10.91 13.99
N ASP A 121 -1.77 9.83 14.70
CA ASP A 121 -1.48 9.75 16.13
C ASP A 121 0.04 9.84 16.37
N LYS A 122 0.45 10.80 17.19
CA LYS A 122 1.87 11.02 17.52
C LYS A 122 2.52 9.79 18.16
N LYS A 123 1.72 8.94 18.84
CA LYS A 123 2.20 7.71 19.49
C LYS A 123 2.59 6.63 18.49
N LEU A 124 2.15 6.72 17.22
CA LEU A 124 2.49 5.75 16.19
C LEU A 124 3.95 5.87 15.77
N VAL A 125 4.48 7.07 15.67
CA VAL A 125 5.84 7.33 15.14
C VAL A 125 6.92 6.56 15.90
N PRO A 126 7.03 6.64 17.25
CA PRO A 126 8.07 5.91 17.98
C PRO A 126 7.95 4.37 17.83
N ILE A 127 6.72 3.85 17.65
CA ILE A 127 6.54 2.43 17.42
C ILE A 127 7.06 2.06 16.02
N VAL A 128 6.78 2.88 15.00
CA VAL A 128 7.28 2.66 13.64
C VAL A 128 8.82 2.73 13.61
N GLU A 129 9.41 3.69 14.30
CA GLU A 129 10.89 3.84 14.40
C GLU A 129 11.55 2.59 14.99
N LYS A 130 10.96 2.00 16.03
CA LYS A 130 11.43 0.75 16.62
C LYS A 130 11.46 -0.39 15.59
N PHE A 131 10.40 -0.54 14.80
CA PHE A 131 10.33 -1.57 13.75
C PHE A 131 11.23 -1.25 12.56
N GLU A 132 11.41 0.00 12.22
CA GLU A 132 12.32 0.43 11.15
C GLU A 132 13.77 0.12 11.54
N LYS A 133 14.20 0.43 12.76
CA LYS A 133 15.52 0.09 13.28
C LYS A 133 15.75 -1.42 13.20
N ASN A 134 14.82 -2.24 13.69
CA ASN A 134 14.93 -3.69 13.64
C ASN A 134 15.02 -4.23 12.20
N ARG A 135 14.39 -3.54 11.22
CA ARG A 135 14.47 -3.91 9.81
C ARG A 135 15.88 -3.64 9.25
N VAL A 136 16.44 -2.48 9.55
CA VAL A 136 17.77 -2.07 9.11
C VAL A 136 18.83 -3.00 9.73
N ASP A 137 18.74 -3.27 11.02
CA ASP A 137 19.68 -4.15 11.73
C ASP A 137 19.68 -5.57 11.09
N LYS A 138 18.51 -6.13 10.78
CA LYS A 138 18.42 -7.43 10.09
C LYS A 138 19.04 -7.42 8.69
N GLN A 139 18.85 -6.36 7.93
CA GLN A 139 19.46 -6.26 6.59
C GLN A 139 20.98 -6.16 6.65
N LEU A 140 21.51 -5.49 7.69
CA LEU A 140 22.96 -5.46 7.93
C LEU A 140 23.49 -6.86 8.25
N ASP A 141 22.86 -7.59 9.19
CA ASP A 141 23.28 -8.94 9.57
C ASP A 141 23.25 -9.91 8.37
N GLU A 142 22.20 -9.84 7.53
CA GLU A 142 22.10 -10.65 6.30
C GLU A 142 23.21 -10.30 5.31
N SER A 143 23.58 -9.03 5.17
CA SER A 143 24.66 -8.61 4.28
C SER A 143 26.03 -9.07 4.75
N TYR A 144 26.30 -9.06 6.06
CA TYR A 144 27.57 -9.58 6.63
C TYR A 144 27.69 -11.10 6.44
N ASN A 145 26.63 -11.86 6.71
CA ASN A 145 26.64 -13.31 6.55
C ASN A 145 26.88 -13.75 5.10
N THR A 146 26.34 -13.02 4.13
CA THR A 146 26.58 -13.30 2.70
C THR A 146 28.03 -13.06 2.30
N THR A 147 28.71 -12.08 2.92
CA THR A 147 30.10 -11.75 2.64
C THR A 147 31.06 -12.82 3.20
N GLU A 148 30.74 -13.42 4.36
CA GLU A 148 31.55 -14.48 4.96
C GLU A 148 31.47 -15.80 4.18
N GLU A 149 30.34 -16.12 3.54
CA GLU A 149 30.27 -17.33 2.68
C GLU A 149 31.16 -17.24 1.43
N ILE A 150 31.38 -16.05 0.90
CA ILE A 150 32.25 -15.83 -0.27
C ILE A 150 33.72 -15.90 0.11
N ALA A 151 34.08 -15.65 1.38
CA ALA A 151 35.45 -15.59 1.88
C ALA A 151 36.05 -16.97 2.31
N LYS A 152 35.36 -18.08 2.09
CA LYS A 152 35.94 -19.41 2.34
C LYS A 152 37.09 -19.64 1.36
N PRO A 153 38.36 -19.77 1.84
CA PRO A 153 39.49 -19.93 0.94
C PRO A 153 39.33 -21.23 0.16
N PHE A 154 39.46 -21.11 -1.16
CA PHE A 154 39.52 -22.24 -2.07
C PHE A 154 40.64 -23.17 -1.64
N ARG A 155 40.34 -24.25 -0.91
CA ARG A 155 41.28 -25.31 -0.64
C ARG A 155 41.62 -26.00 -1.95
N SER A 156 42.73 -25.59 -2.57
CA SER A 156 43.34 -26.32 -3.65
C SER A 156 43.70 -27.71 -3.12
N LYS A 157 43.02 -28.75 -3.63
CA LYS A 157 43.47 -30.14 -3.45
C LYS A 157 44.79 -30.25 -4.20
N GLY A 158 45.92 -30.06 -3.50
CA GLY A 158 47.24 -30.39 -3.97
C GLY A 158 47.26 -31.89 -4.34
N LYS A 159 47.25 -32.18 -5.63
CA LYS A 159 47.61 -33.50 -6.13
C LYS A 159 49.09 -33.63 -5.87
N ASN A 160 49.46 -34.47 -4.87
CA ASN A 160 50.79 -35.02 -4.76
C ASN A 160 51.05 -35.91 -5.98
N VAL A 161 51.67 -35.33 -7.01
CA VAL A 161 52.22 -36.05 -8.16
C VAL A 161 53.73 -35.92 -8.04
N PHE A 162 54.36 -36.71 -7.15
CA PHE A 162 55.77 -37.08 -7.18
C PHE A 162 56.00 -38.23 -6.18
N LYS A 163 55.72 -39.44 -6.59
CA LYS A 163 56.36 -40.66 -6.11
C LYS A 163 56.46 -41.53 -7.34
N ASP A 164 57.61 -41.53 -7.88
CA ASP A 164 58.30 -42.61 -8.58
C ASP A 164 59.33 -42.02 -9.55
N LEU A 165 60.56 -41.83 -9.03
CA LEU A 165 61.79 -41.88 -9.75
C LEU A 165 62.86 -42.41 -8.79
#